data_279370b330cd5c3bf5dad865d5163737
#
_entry.id   279370b330cd5c3bf5dad865d5163737
#
_cell.length_a   1.000
_cell.length_b   1.000
_cell.length_c   1.000
_cell.angle_alpha   90.00
_cell.angle_beta   90.00
_cell.angle_gamma   90.00
#
_symmetry.space_group_name_H-M   'P 1'
#
loop_
_entity.id
_entity.type
_entity.pdbx_description
1 polymer ?
#
loop_
_entity_poly.entity_id
_entity_poly.type
_entity_poly.pdbx_seq_one_letter_code
_entity_poly.pdbx_strand_id
1 'polypeptide(L)'
;MIAAVLAPTTLEGWMKEYPFLPGALFALVCLVILLLVVLPRIAEWRRGRGRPVMDPVQVSELVSGSGALVVDLRSTEAFRTGHIRGSLHVPFKDVGARFPAPDPKASRTLILVDETDELSHRALDLLTSRGFNWVYVMKGGLKAWRRANFPIAR
;
A
#
# COMPACT_ATOMS: atom_id res chain seq x y z
N MET A 1 8.58 65.59 -11.14
CA MET A 1 9.85 64.86 -10.97
C MET A 1 9.51 63.48 -10.42
N ILE A 2 9.42 62.48 -11.30
CA ILE A 2 9.18 61.07 -10.94
C ILE A 2 10.56 60.47 -10.72
N ALA A 3 10.97 60.29 -9.44
CA ALA A 3 12.19 59.57 -9.13
C ALA A 3 11.94 58.09 -9.52
N ALA A 4 12.54 57.64 -10.60
CA ALA A 4 12.60 56.23 -10.97
C ALA A 4 13.42 55.54 -9.84
N VAL A 5 12.75 54.78 -9.00
CA VAL A 5 13.39 53.85 -8.06
C VAL A 5 14.07 52.79 -8.91
N LEU A 6 15.37 52.98 -9.19
CA LEU A 6 16.19 51.96 -9.86
C LEU A 6 16.30 50.76 -8.90
N ALA A 7 15.66 49.66 -9.29
CA ALA A 7 15.81 48.40 -8.60
C ALA A 7 17.30 48.03 -8.47
N PRO A 8 17.77 47.48 -7.35
CA PRO A 8 19.17 47.16 -7.17
C PRO A 8 19.60 46.12 -8.21
N THR A 9 20.69 46.39 -8.92
CA THR A 9 21.19 45.55 -10.05
C THR A 9 22.06 44.39 -9.60
N THR A 10 22.36 44.31 -8.32
CA THR A 10 23.22 43.25 -7.71
C THR A 10 22.48 42.46 -6.63
N LEU A 11 22.81 41.17 -6.49
CA LEU A 11 22.29 40.29 -5.46
C LEU A 11 22.49 40.88 -4.05
N GLU A 12 23.64 41.52 -3.79
CA GLU A 12 23.93 42.19 -2.52
C GLU A 12 23.01 43.39 -2.26
N GLY A 13 22.62 44.13 -3.29
CA GLY A 13 21.66 45.23 -3.20
C GLY A 13 20.26 44.71 -2.78
N TRP A 14 19.79 43.65 -3.42
CA TRP A 14 18.52 43.02 -3.06
C TRP A 14 18.50 42.45 -1.65
N MET A 15 19.61 41.83 -1.19
CA MET A 15 19.73 41.32 0.19
C MET A 15 19.72 42.40 1.26
N LYS A 16 20.23 43.60 0.97
CA LYS A 16 20.17 44.76 1.87
C LYS A 16 18.78 45.37 1.96
N GLU A 17 18.07 45.43 0.84
CA GLU A 17 16.74 46.05 0.78
C GLU A 17 15.65 45.11 1.31
N TYR A 18 15.85 43.76 1.14
CA TYR A 18 14.90 42.74 1.58
C TYR A 18 15.60 41.63 2.40
N PRO A 19 16.01 41.90 3.64
CA PRO A 19 16.81 40.93 4.43
C PRO A 19 16.06 39.65 4.80
N PHE A 20 14.73 39.65 4.65
CA PHE A 20 13.88 38.48 4.90
C PHE A 20 13.68 37.55 3.68
N LEU A 21 14.05 38.01 2.46
CA LEU A 21 13.88 37.21 1.22
C LEU A 21 14.60 35.85 1.24
N PRO A 22 15.88 35.76 1.70
CA PRO A 22 16.55 34.46 1.77
C PRO A 22 15.83 33.50 2.74
N GLY A 23 15.35 34.00 3.87
CA GLY A 23 14.58 33.19 4.83
C GLY A 23 13.21 32.76 4.28
N ALA A 24 12.50 33.66 3.59
CA ALA A 24 11.22 33.36 2.96
C ALA A 24 11.36 32.33 1.83
N LEU A 25 12.41 32.44 1.00
CA LEU A 25 12.70 31.46 -0.05
C LEU A 25 13.03 30.09 0.55
N PHE A 26 13.86 30.06 1.60
CA PHE A 26 14.18 28.83 2.30
C PHE A 26 12.93 28.18 2.92
N ALA A 27 12.07 28.96 3.56
CA ALA A 27 10.79 28.48 4.12
C ALA A 27 9.86 27.91 3.02
N LEU A 28 9.79 28.56 1.87
CA LEU A 28 9.02 28.09 0.71
C LEU A 28 9.54 26.75 0.19
N VAL A 29 10.86 26.62 0.04
CA VAL A 29 11.48 25.36 -0.39
C VAL A 29 11.20 24.22 0.62
N CYS A 30 11.35 24.50 1.92
CA CYS A 30 11.02 23.52 2.96
C CYS A 30 9.54 23.13 2.92
N LEU A 31 8.64 24.07 2.69
CA LEU A 31 7.20 23.81 2.56
C LEU A 31 6.90 22.92 1.34
N VAL A 32 7.52 23.22 0.21
CA VAL A 32 7.37 22.40 -1.02
C VAL A 32 7.88 20.97 -0.79
N ILE A 33 9.04 20.81 -0.17
CA ILE A 33 9.59 19.49 0.19
C ILE A 33 8.65 18.77 1.15
N LEU A 34 8.13 19.45 2.15
CA LEU A 34 7.16 18.88 3.09
C LEU A 34 5.90 18.38 2.36
N LEU A 35 5.32 19.21 1.51
CA LEU A 35 4.07 18.89 0.81
C LEU A 35 4.25 17.79 -0.24
N LEU A 36 5.33 17.83 -1.03
CA LEU A 36 5.50 16.94 -2.18
C LEU A 36 6.27 15.65 -1.85
N VAL A 37 7.11 15.66 -0.82
CA VAL A 37 7.97 14.53 -0.50
C VAL A 37 7.61 13.91 0.85
N VAL A 38 7.53 14.69 1.90
CA VAL A 38 7.38 14.18 3.27
C VAL A 38 5.95 13.73 3.56
N LEU A 39 4.96 14.55 3.23
CA LEU A 39 3.55 14.21 3.52
C LEU A 39 3.07 12.97 2.78
N PRO A 40 3.35 12.76 1.47
CA PRO A 40 2.98 11.52 0.79
C PRO A 40 3.64 10.29 1.42
N ARG A 41 4.93 10.38 1.77
CA ARG A 41 5.64 9.27 2.45
C ARG A 41 5.08 8.95 3.84
N ILE A 42 4.71 9.98 4.61
CA ILE A 42 4.04 9.78 5.89
C ILE A 42 2.65 9.17 5.69
N ALA A 43 1.93 9.58 4.65
CA ALA A 43 0.62 9.02 4.33
C ALA A 43 0.72 7.54 3.90
N GLU A 44 1.73 7.17 3.12
CA GLU A 44 2.02 5.77 2.77
C GLU A 44 2.42 4.96 4.00
N TRP A 45 3.31 5.49 4.84
CA TRP A 45 3.73 4.86 6.07
C TRP A 45 2.57 4.69 7.07
N ARG A 46 1.65 5.67 7.18
CA ARG A 46 0.42 5.56 7.99
C ARG A 46 -0.57 4.56 7.40
N ARG A 47 -0.68 4.48 6.09
CA ARG A 47 -1.50 3.46 5.40
C ARG A 47 -0.96 2.04 5.62
N GLY A 48 0.36 1.88 5.75
CA GLY A 48 1.00 0.59 6.07
C GLY A 48 0.97 0.22 7.56
N ARG A 49 0.82 1.20 8.46
CA ARG A 49 0.74 0.94 9.90
C ARG A 49 -0.70 0.63 10.32
N GLY A 50 -0.92 -0.59 10.75
CA GLY A 50 -2.23 -1.06 11.21
C GLY A 50 -3.02 -1.83 10.16
N ARG A 51 -2.53 -2.00 8.94
CA ARG A 51 -3.08 -2.98 8.01
C ARG A 51 -2.71 -4.37 8.50
N PRO A 52 -3.66 -5.28 8.56
CA PRO A 52 -3.41 -6.66 8.95
C PRO A 52 -2.59 -7.36 7.85
N VAL A 53 -1.28 -7.38 8.02
CA VAL A 53 -0.31 -7.97 7.08
C VAL A 53 0.41 -9.12 7.77
N MET A 54 0.59 -10.22 7.07
CA MET A 54 1.30 -11.41 7.55
C MET A 54 2.50 -11.72 6.65
N ASP A 55 3.60 -12.13 7.24
CA ASP A 55 4.74 -12.66 6.47
C ASP A 55 4.43 -14.06 5.91
N PRO A 56 5.08 -14.49 4.80
CA PRO A 56 4.85 -15.81 4.20
C PRO A 56 5.01 -16.99 5.18
N VAL A 57 5.89 -16.87 6.17
CA VAL A 57 6.08 -17.91 7.21
C VAL A 57 4.82 -18.07 8.05
N GLN A 58 4.26 -16.98 8.56
CA GLN A 58 3.02 -16.98 9.33
C GLN A 58 1.85 -17.52 8.52
N VAL A 59 1.77 -17.15 7.24
CA VAL A 59 0.75 -17.67 6.32
C VAL A 59 0.89 -19.19 6.15
N SER A 60 2.12 -19.69 5.97
CA SER A 60 2.40 -21.12 5.85
C SER A 60 1.95 -21.91 7.07
N GLU A 61 2.19 -21.40 8.29
CA GLU A 61 1.74 -22.01 9.53
C GLU A 61 0.20 -22.04 9.64
N LEU A 62 -0.46 -20.93 9.32
CA LEU A 62 -1.92 -20.84 9.35
C LEU A 62 -2.59 -21.75 8.32
N VAL A 63 -2.06 -21.86 7.13
CA VAL A 63 -2.58 -22.74 6.08
C VAL A 63 -2.45 -24.20 6.49
N SER A 64 -1.38 -24.56 7.20
CA SER A 64 -1.13 -25.93 7.64
C SER A 64 -1.97 -26.34 8.86
N GLY A 65 -2.37 -25.41 9.72
CA GLY A 65 -2.93 -25.73 11.03
C GLY A 65 -4.37 -25.32 11.30
N SER A 66 -4.84 -24.18 10.82
CA SER A 66 -6.05 -23.54 11.40
C SER A 66 -7.21 -23.32 10.46
N GLY A 67 -7.14 -23.78 9.23
CA GLY A 67 -8.24 -23.60 8.27
C GLY A 67 -8.40 -22.15 7.78
N ALA A 68 -7.35 -21.34 7.80
CA ALA A 68 -7.32 -20.08 7.09
C ALA A 68 -7.54 -20.31 5.59
N LEU A 69 -8.28 -19.42 4.95
CA LEU A 69 -8.56 -19.48 3.52
C LEU A 69 -7.65 -18.48 2.80
N VAL A 70 -6.73 -19.00 2.00
CA VAL A 70 -5.95 -18.19 1.08
C VAL A 70 -6.78 -17.89 -0.15
N VAL A 71 -6.86 -16.62 -0.52
CA VAL A 71 -7.59 -16.14 -1.71
C VAL A 71 -6.59 -15.54 -2.68
N ASP A 72 -6.39 -16.20 -3.81
CA ASP A 72 -5.52 -15.73 -4.88
C ASP A 72 -6.29 -14.81 -5.83
N LEU A 73 -5.86 -13.55 -5.91
CA LEU A 73 -6.52 -12.46 -6.61
C LEU A 73 -6.04 -12.28 -8.06
N ARG A 74 -5.09 -13.09 -8.49
CA ARG A 74 -4.46 -12.98 -9.81
C ARG A 74 -5.39 -13.43 -10.92
N SER A 75 -4.95 -13.21 -12.16
CA SER A 75 -5.66 -13.71 -13.33
C SER A 75 -5.67 -15.25 -13.37
N THR A 76 -6.60 -15.81 -14.11
CA THR A 76 -6.71 -17.28 -14.28
C THR A 76 -5.44 -17.89 -14.88
N GLU A 77 -4.79 -17.18 -15.80
CA GLU A 77 -3.53 -17.61 -16.42
C GLU A 77 -2.41 -17.66 -15.39
N ALA A 78 -2.27 -16.60 -14.58
CA ALA A 78 -1.25 -16.52 -13.53
C ALA A 78 -1.48 -17.57 -12.43
N PHE A 79 -2.74 -17.84 -12.05
CA PHE A 79 -3.08 -18.89 -11.10
C PHE A 79 -2.68 -20.27 -11.58
N ARG A 80 -2.95 -20.58 -12.86
CA ARG A 80 -2.59 -21.87 -13.48
C ARG A 80 -1.09 -22.10 -13.58
N THR A 81 -0.28 -21.05 -13.70
CA THR A 81 1.19 -21.21 -13.74
C THR A 81 1.78 -21.64 -12.40
N GLY A 82 1.06 -21.40 -11.30
CA GLY A 82 1.44 -21.84 -9.96
C GLY A 82 0.80 -21.00 -8.87
N HIS A 83 0.26 -21.64 -7.85
CA HIS A 83 -0.49 -21.04 -6.75
C HIS A 83 -0.17 -21.73 -5.41
N ILE A 84 -0.58 -21.14 -4.30
CA ILE A 84 -0.47 -21.75 -2.98
C ILE A 84 -1.48 -22.90 -2.91
N ARG A 85 -1.02 -24.08 -2.51
CA ARG A 85 -1.87 -25.28 -2.43
C ARG A 85 -3.09 -25.01 -1.54
N GLY A 86 -4.28 -25.32 -2.08
CA GLY A 86 -5.56 -25.12 -1.38
C GLY A 86 -6.07 -23.67 -1.39
N SER A 87 -5.41 -22.76 -2.09
CA SER A 87 -5.93 -21.40 -2.25
C SER A 87 -7.18 -21.39 -3.15
N LEU A 88 -8.13 -20.53 -2.77
CA LEU A 88 -9.31 -20.24 -3.58
C LEU A 88 -8.94 -19.17 -4.62
N HIS A 89 -9.14 -19.50 -5.90
CA HIS A 89 -8.94 -18.51 -6.95
C HIS A 89 -10.17 -17.60 -7.09
N VAL A 90 -9.97 -16.31 -6.85
CA VAL A 90 -10.98 -15.26 -7.02
C VAL A 90 -10.30 -14.04 -7.62
N PRO A 91 -10.32 -13.84 -8.94
CA PRO A 91 -9.75 -12.66 -9.55
C PRO A 91 -10.24 -11.38 -8.88
N PHE A 92 -9.36 -10.37 -8.76
CA PHE A 92 -9.68 -9.14 -8.05
C PHE A 92 -11.02 -8.50 -8.45
N LYS A 93 -11.36 -8.53 -9.75
CA LYS A 93 -12.64 -8.02 -10.29
C LYS A 93 -13.86 -8.71 -9.70
N ASP A 94 -13.74 -9.96 -9.30
CA ASP A 94 -14.84 -10.82 -8.86
C ASP A 94 -14.96 -10.86 -7.31
N VAL A 95 -14.00 -10.27 -6.57
CA VAL A 95 -13.98 -10.24 -5.10
C VAL A 95 -15.28 -9.68 -4.54
N GLY A 96 -15.79 -8.60 -5.12
CA GLY A 96 -17.01 -7.97 -4.67
C GLY A 96 -18.25 -8.83 -4.81
N ALA A 97 -18.33 -9.65 -5.85
CA ALA A 97 -19.45 -10.58 -6.08
C ALA A 97 -19.29 -11.85 -5.22
N ARG A 98 -18.06 -12.34 -5.06
CA ARG A 98 -17.77 -13.55 -4.29
C ARG A 98 -17.93 -13.38 -2.79
N PHE A 99 -17.65 -12.16 -2.28
CA PHE A 99 -17.74 -11.81 -0.87
C PHE A 99 -18.67 -10.60 -0.67
N PRO A 100 -20.00 -10.76 -0.83
CA PRO A 100 -20.95 -9.64 -0.73
C PRO A 100 -21.09 -9.12 0.70
N ALA A 101 -21.07 -10.01 1.70
CA ALA A 101 -21.13 -9.71 3.12
C ALA A 101 -20.44 -10.80 3.95
N PRO A 102 -19.93 -10.50 5.15
CA PRO A 102 -19.39 -11.50 6.05
C PRO A 102 -20.49 -12.44 6.57
N ASP A 103 -20.21 -13.73 6.57
CA ASP A 103 -21.06 -14.70 7.24
C ASP A 103 -20.72 -14.70 8.73
N PRO A 104 -21.65 -14.33 9.65
CA PRO A 104 -21.38 -14.34 11.08
C PRO A 104 -20.99 -15.70 11.66
N LYS A 105 -21.35 -16.78 10.95
CA LYS A 105 -21.04 -18.16 11.35
C LYS A 105 -19.72 -18.66 10.78
N ALA A 106 -19.19 -18.03 9.74
CA ALA A 106 -17.94 -18.40 9.08
C ALA A 106 -16.77 -17.52 9.61
N SER A 107 -16.29 -17.82 10.81
CA SER A 107 -15.12 -17.15 11.43
C SER A 107 -13.79 -17.59 10.78
N ARG A 108 -13.73 -17.70 9.46
CA ARG A 108 -12.48 -18.06 8.78
C ARG A 108 -11.63 -16.83 8.52
N THR A 109 -10.35 -16.93 8.86
CA THR A 109 -9.35 -15.94 8.47
C THR A 109 -9.16 -15.98 6.96
N LEU A 110 -9.34 -14.85 6.29
CA LEU A 110 -9.07 -14.69 4.87
C LEU A 110 -7.66 -14.12 4.69
N ILE A 111 -6.84 -14.76 3.86
CA ILE A 111 -5.50 -14.30 3.54
C ILE A 111 -5.47 -13.97 2.04
N LEU A 112 -5.37 -12.70 1.73
CA LEU A 112 -5.35 -12.21 0.35
C LEU A 112 -3.94 -12.28 -0.23
N VAL A 113 -3.84 -12.82 -1.42
CA VAL A 113 -2.58 -13.01 -2.13
C VAL A 113 -2.71 -12.58 -3.58
N ASP A 114 -1.75 -11.82 -4.06
CA ASP A 114 -1.52 -11.53 -5.46
C ASP A 114 -0.01 -11.69 -5.78
N GLU A 115 0.51 -11.14 -6.85
CA GLU A 115 1.92 -11.32 -7.18
C GLU A 115 2.84 -10.52 -6.25
N THR A 116 2.46 -9.27 -5.87
CA THR A 116 3.31 -8.33 -5.12
C THR A 116 2.69 -7.76 -3.84
N ASP A 117 1.42 -7.98 -3.56
CA ASP A 117 0.54 -7.44 -2.50
C ASP A 117 -0.25 -6.14 -2.83
N GLU A 118 -0.08 -5.57 -3.99
CA GLU A 118 -0.78 -4.33 -4.37
C GLU A 118 -2.29 -4.52 -4.53
N LEU A 119 -2.71 -5.56 -5.27
CA LEU A 119 -4.13 -5.89 -5.43
C LEU A 119 -4.74 -6.39 -4.12
N SER A 120 -3.96 -7.11 -3.31
CA SER A 120 -4.36 -7.61 -2.00
C SER A 120 -4.71 -6.47 -1.05
N HIS A 121 -3.95 -5.38 -1.04
CA HIS A 121 -4.29 -4.19 -0.25
C HIS A 121 -5.58 -3.52 -0.71
N ARG A 122 -5.83 -3.43 -2.00
CA ARG A 122 -7.08 -2.88 -2.55
C ARG A 122 -8.28 -3.77 -2.21
N ALA A 123 -8.11 -5.09 -2.28
CA ALA A 123 -9.14 -6.04 -1.89
C ALA A 123 -9.42 -6.02 -0.38
N LEU A 124 -8.38 -5.82 0.45
CA LEU A 124 -8.51 -5.61 1.90
C LEU A 124 -9.40 -4.41 2.20
N ASP A 125 -9.15 -3.26 1.57
CA ASP A 125 -9.93 -2.04 1.76
C ASP A 125 -11.41 -2.27 1.37
N LEU A 126 -11.66 -2.98 0.26
CA LEU A 126 -13.01 -3.35 -0.19
C LEU A 126 -13.71 -4.28 0.82
N LEU A 127 -13.05 -5.34 1.27
CA LEU A 127 -13.66 -6.29 2.20
C LEU A 127 -13.89 -5.68 3.58
N THR A 128 -12.95 -4.89 4.08
CA THR A 128 -13.10 -4.17 5.36
C THR A 128 -14.26 -3.19 5.33
N SER A 129 -14.46 -2.46 4.22
CA SER A 129 -15.61 -1.56 4.05
C SER A 129 -16.97 -2.31 4.06
N ARG A 130 -16.96 -3.60 3.79
CA ARG A 130 -18.14 -4.50 3.86
C ARG A 130 -18.32 -5.20 5.20
N GLY A 131 -17.45 -4.91 6.18
CA GLY A 131 -17.53 -5.46 7.54
C GLY A 131 -16.77 -6.76 7.77
N PHE A 132 -15.89 -7.17 6.85
CA PHE A 132 -15.00 -8.30 7.11
C PHE A 132 -13.88 -7.91 8.07
N ASN A 133 -13.79 -8.58 9.24
CA ASN A 133 -12.84 -8.23 10.32
C ASN A 133 -11.59 -9.12 10.33
N TRP A 134 -11.64 -10.31 9.74
CA TRP A 134 -10.55 -11.30 9.77
C TRP A 134 -9.93 -11.47 8.37
N VAL A 135 -9.47 -10.35 7.81
CA VAL A 135 -8.84 -10.32 6.49
C VAL A 135 -7.41 -9.83 6.64
N TYR A 136 -6.48 -10.55 6.05
CA TYR A 136 -5.05 -10.26 6.10
C TYR A 136 -4.48 -10.24 4.68
N VAL A 137 -3.38 -9.51 4.51
CA VAL A 137 -2.61 -9.47 3.25
C VAL A 137 -1.30 -10.21 3.46
N MET A 138 -0.93 -11.10 2.55
CA MET A 138 0.40 -11.69 2.57
C MET A 138 1.41 -10.72 1.99
N LYS A 139 2.35 -10.29 2.83
CA LYS A 139 3.38 -9.30 2.49
C LYS A 139 4.25 -9.78 1.32
N GLY A 140 4.38 -8.92 0.32
CA GLY A 140 5.19 -9.21 -0.88
C GLY A 140 4.60 -10.27 -1.79
N GLY A 141 3.37 -10.71 -1.55
CA GLY A 141 2.58 -11.60 -2.39
C GLY A 141 3.25 -12.94 -2.70
N LEU A 142 2.85 -13.57 -3.79
CA LEU A 142 3.39 -14.87 -4.21
C LEU A 142 4.90 -14.81 -4.55
N LYS A 143 5.39 -13.64 -4.91
CA LYS A 143 6.83 -13.41 -5.11
C LYS A 143 7.63 -13.62 -3.83
N ALA A 144 7.13 -13.14 -2.68
CA ALA A 144 7.74 -13.38 -1.38
C ALA A 144 7.63 -14.84 -0.93
N TRP A 145 6.48 -15.50 -1.20
CA TRP A 145 6.27 -16.92 -0.95
C TRP A 145 7.29 -17.79 -1.67
N ARG A 146 7.52 -17.52 -2.97
CA ARG A 146 8.54 -18.22 -3.78
C ARG A 146 9.97 -17.96 -3.28
N ARG A 147 10.28 -16.73 -2.88
CA ARG A 147 11.60 -16.38 -2.29
C ARG A 147 11.88 -17.11 -0.98
N ALA A 148 10.85 -17.38 -0.20
CA ALA A 148 10.92 -18.16 1.02
C ALA A 148 10.97 -19.69 0.75
N ASN A 149 11.02 -20.11 -0.51
CA ASN A 149 11.07 -21.51 -0.96
C ASN A 149 9.87 -22.35 -0.50
N PHE A 150 8.70 -21.75 -0.27
CA PHE A 150 7.49 -22.50 0.05
C PHE A 150 6.91 -23.16 -1.21
N PRO A 151 6.26 -24.33 -1.02
CA PRO A 151 5.72 -25.13 -2.14
C PRO A 151 4.58 -24.38 -2.84
N ILE A 152 4.54 -24.53 -4.17
CA ILE A 152 3.45 -24.10 -5.05
C ILE A 152 2.84 -25.30 -5.77
N ALA A 153 1.51 -25.29 -5.94
CA ALA A 153 0.78 -26.21 -6.79
C ALA A 153 0.63 -25.65 -8.22
N ARG A 154 0.42 -26.53 -9.19
CA ARG A 154 0.11 -26.20 -10.58
C ARG A 154 -1.20 -26.83 -10.99
#